data_5ba0b9c24e5a1b949e83ec283d6a47de
#
_entry.id   5ba0b9c24e5a1b949e83ec283d6a47de
#
_cell.length_a   1.000
_cell.length_b   1.000
_cell.length_c   1.000
_cell.angle_alpha   90.00
_cell.angle_beta   90.00
_cell.angle_gamma   90.00
#
_symmetry.space_group_name_H-M   'P 1'
#
loop_
_entity.id
_entity.type
_entity.pdbx_description
1 polymer ?
#
loop_
_entity_poly.entity_id
_entity_poly.type
_entity_poly.pdbx_seq_one_letter_code
_entity_poly.pdbx_strand_id
1 'polypeptide(L)'
;MFRQLKAKYDGYHFSCDIREGVYNPYSLLSALANKSLANYWFETGTPTFLIRQMQRFNTDITDVDEIESTDYAINRPTEAMTIVIPLLYQTGYLTIKNYDRESYIYTLSIPNQEVRVGYADGLLPSYTGLEGEAVQVGFALKFWRALKMSM
;
A
#
# COMPACT_ATOMS: atom_id res chain seq x y z
N MET A 1 4.05 -17.54 -15.51
CA MET A 1 3.92 -16.13 -15.94
C MET A 1 2.67 -15.48 -15.39
N PHE A 2 1.45 -15.91 -15.71
CA PHE A 2 0.20 -15.28 -15.20
C PHE A 2 0.09 -15.22 -13.68
N ARG A 3 0.46 -16.28 -12.95
CA ARG A 3 0.43 -16.28 -11.47
C ARG A 3 1.37 -15.22 -10.87
N GLN A 4 2.53 -15.02 -11.47
CA GLN A 4 3.50 -14.02 -11.01
C GLN A 4 3.02 -12.59 -11.28
N LEU A 5 2.44 -12.33 -12.46
CA LEU A 5 1.81 -11.05 -12.77
C LEU A 5 0.67 -10.73 -11.80
N LYS A 6 -0.19 -11.73 -11.53
CA LYS A 6 -1.31 -11.58 -10.61
C LYS A 6 -0.83 -11.26 -9.19
N ALA A 7 0.10 -12.02 -8.64
CA ALA A 7 0.63 -11.79 -7.30
C ALA A 7 1.31 -10.43 -7.15
N LYS A 8 1.95 -9.95 -8.21
CA LYS A 8 2.75 -8.73 -8.17
C LYS A 8 1.95 -7.46 -8.43
N TYR A 9 0.99 -7.45 -9.35
CA TYR A 9 0.35 -6.24 -9.85
C TYR A 9 -1.18 -6.21 -9.74
N ASP A 10 -1.82 -7.32 -9.40
CA ASP A 10 -3.27 -7.42 -9.19
C ASP A 10 -3.66 -7.06 -7.74
N GLY A 11 -4.92 -7.12 -7.42
CA GLY A 11 -5.42 -7.06 -6.06
C GLY A 11 -6.02 -5.74 -5.63
N TYR A 12 -6.11 -4.75 -6.52
CA TYR A 12 -6.85 -3.51 -6.23
C TYR A 12 -8.35 -3.73 -6.27
N HIS A 13 -9.04 -3.28 -5.24
CA HIS A 13 -10.49 -3.27 -5.13
C HIS A 13 -10.99 -1.86 -4.81
N PHE A 14 -11.87 -1.34 -5.64
CA PHE A 14 -12.44 0.02 -5.53
C PHE A 14 -13.91 0.01 -5.10
N SER A 15 -14.47 -1.16 -4.87
CA SER A 15 -15.86 -1.34 -4.44
C SER A 15 -15.97 -2.56 -3.52
N CYS A 16 -16.85 -2.46 -2.52
CA CYS A 16 -17.20 -3.58 -1.65
C CYS A 16 -18.03 -4.67 -2.34
N ASP A 17 -18.64 -4.36 -3.48
CA ASP A 17 -19.52 -5.28 -4.21
C ASP A 17 -18.78 -6.11 -5.27
N ILE A 18 -17.58 -5.68 -5.68
CA ILE A 18 -16.77 -6.36 -6.69
C ILE A 18 -15.68 -7.18 -6.00
N ARG A 19 -15.80 -8.51 -6.11
CA ARG A 19 -14.86 -9.46 -5.48
C ARG A 19 -13.57 -9.65 -6.27
N GLU A 20 -13.59 -9.40 -7.57
CA GLU A 20 -12.41 -9.53 -8.43
C GLU A 20 -11.53 -8.30 -8.31
N GLY A 21 -10.24 -8.54 -8.06
CA GLY A 21 -9.23 -7.50 -8.06
C GLY A 21 -8.90 -7.04 -9.48
N VAL A 22 -8.40 -5.82 -9.59
CA VAL A 22 -7.90 -5.27 -10.85
C VAL A 22 -6.39 -5.02 -10.76
N TYR A 23 -5.74 -5.14 -11.90
CA TYR A 23 -4.32 -4.83 -12.05
C TYR A 23 -4.06 -3.32 -12.00
N ASN A 24 -2.88 -2.96 -11.49
CA ASN A 24 -2.34 -1.64 -11.79
C ASN A 24 -1.98 -1.61 -13.29
N PRO A 25 -2.67 -0.81 -14.13
CA PRO A 25 -2.47 -0.85 -15.57
C PRO A 25 -1.07 -0.37 -15.97
N TYR A 26 -0.50 0.62 -15.30
CA TYR A 26 0.86 1.11 -15.59
C TYR A 26 1.91 0.02 -15.35
N SER A 27 1.88 -0.61 -14.18
CA SER A 27 2.84 -1.66 -13.82
C SER A 27 2.69 -2.89 -14.71
N LEU A 28 1.46 -3.31 -15.01
CA LEU A 28 1.20 -4.44 -15.90
C LEU A 28 1.72 -4.19 -17.32
N LEU A 29 1.40 -3.03 -17.90
CA LEU A 29 1.86 -2.68 -19.25
C LEU A 29 3.38 -2.54 -19.32
N SER A 30 4.00 -1.94 -18.32
CA SER A 30 5.46 -1.83 -18.21
C SER A 30 6.14 -3.19 -18.12
N ALA A 31 5.59 -4.11 -17.31
CA ALA A 31 6.11 -5.47 -17.19
C ALA A 31 6.03 -6.24 -18.50
N LEU A 32 4.92 -6.09 -19.24
CA LEU A 32 4.74 -6.74 -20.54
C LEU A 32 5.66 -6.14 -21.62
N ALA A 33 5.79 -4.82 -21.65
CA ALA A 33 6.65 -4.11 -22.59
C ALA A 33 8.14 -4.45 -22.38
N ASN A 34 8.58 -4.45 -21.15
CA ASN A 34 9.98 -4.73 -20.77
C ASN A 34 10.29 -6.22 -20.61
N LYS A 35 9.28 -7.10 -20.67
CA LYS A 35 9.40 -8.53 -20.39
C LYS A 35 10.09 -8.82 -19.05
N SER A 36 9.82 -7.99 -18.04
CA SER A 36 10.45 -8.03 -16.74
C SER A 36 9.46 -7.75 -15.61
N LEU A 37 9.57 -8.50 -14.50
CA LEU A 37 8.77 -8.31 -13.30
C LEU A 37 9.48 -7.36 -12.32
N ALA A 38 9.51 -6.07 -12.62
CA ALA A 38 10.09 -5.03 -11.76
C ALA A 38 9.04 -4.29 -10.94
N ASN A 39 9.47 -3.36 -10.11
CA ASN A 39 8.60 -2.53 -9.26
C ASN A 39 8.38 -1.15 -9.94
N TYR A 40 7.55 -1.12 -10.95
CA TYR A 40 7.30 0.06 -11.79
C TYR A 40 6.53 1.17 -11.09
N TRP A 41 5.66 0.83 -10.14
CA TRP A 41 4.82 1.80 -9.44
C TRP A 41 5.64 2.86 -8.68
N PHE A 42 6.84 2.51 -8.22
CA PHE A 42 7.73 3.40 -7.48
C PHE A 42 8.65 4.25 -8.33
N GLU A 43 8.69 4.06 -9.64
CA GLU A 43 9.47 4.91 -10.55
C GLU A 43 9.06 6.39 -10.47
N THR A 44 7.84 6.67 -10.05
CA THR A 44 7.32 8.03 -9.82
C THR A 44 7.73 8.64 -8.48
N GLY A 45 8.42 7.87 -7.61
CA GLY A 45 8.86 8.30 -6.28
C GLY A 45 7.75 8.29 -5.22
N THR A 46 8.17 8.32 -3.95
CA THR A 46 7.24 8.43 -2.82
C THR A 46 6.71 9.85 -2.71
N PRO A 47 5.38 10.07 -2.61
CA PRO A 47 4.83 11.41 -2.50
C PRO A 47 5.28 12.11 -1.22
N THR A 48 6.04 13.19 -1.35
CA THR A 48 6.52 14.00 -0.20
C THR A 48 5.37 14.47 0.68
N PHE A 49 4.23 14.76 0.07
CA PHE A 49 3.01 15.13 0.79
C PHE A 49 2.55 14.02 1.75
N LEU A 50 2.53 12.77 1.30
CA LEU A 50 2.15 11.62 2.13
C LEU A 50 3.08 11.48 3.35
N ILE A 51 4.40 11.59 3.13
CA ILE A 51 5.38 11.53 4.22
C ILE A 51 5.12 12.61 5.27
N ARG A 52 4.90 13.86 4.84
CA ARG A 52 4.60 14.98 5.76
C ARG A 52 3.32 14.75 6.56
N GLN A 53 2.29 14.20 5.95
CA GLN A 53 1.04 13.90 6.66
C GLN A 53 1.22 12.74 7.67
N MET A 54 1.96 11.71 7.31
CA MET A 54 2.29 10.62 8.23
C MET A 54 3.07 11.11 9.45
N GLN A 55 4.06 11.98 9.25
CA GLN A 55 4.82 12.61 10.33
C GLN A 55 3.93 13.50 11.21
N ARG A 56 3.05 14.29 10.58
CA ARG A 56 2.11 15.16 11.31
C ARG A 56 1.16 14.40 12.21
N PHE A 57 0.68 13.25 11.77
CA PHE A 57 -0.27 12.44 12.54
C PHE A 57 0.38 11.42 13.46
N ASN A 58 1.71 11.34 13.47
CA ASN A 58 2.47 10.35 14.26
C ASN A 58 1.87 8.94 14.16
N THR A 59 1.63 8.52 12.91
CA THR A 59 0.87 7.30 12.60
C THR A 59 1.69 6.07 12.97
N ASP A 60 1.06 5.11 13.63
CA ASP A 60 1.61 3.76 13.73
C ASP A 60 1.51 3.08 12.36
N ILE A 61 2.67 2.80 11.78
CA ILE A 61 2.82 2.26 10.44
C ILE A 61 3.23 0.78 10.43
N THR A 62 3.29 0.17 11.60
CA THR A 62 3.79 -1.21 11.74
C THR A 62 2.76 -2.24 11.32
N ASP A 63 1.47 -1.92 11.42
CA ASP A 63 0.36 -2.79 11.03
C ASP A 63 -0.45 -2.13 9.91
N VAL A 64 -0.20 -2.56 8.68
CA VAL A 64 -0.87 -2.08 7.47
C VAL A 64 -1.73 -3.15 6.80
N ASP A 65 -1.82 -4.30 7.40
CA ASP A 65 -2.73 -5.36 6.97
C ASP A 65 -3.94 -5.41 7.92
N GLU A 66 -5.13 -5.65 7.34
CA GLU A 66 -6.39 -5.77 8.09
C GLU A 66 -6.78 -4.51 8.91
N ILE A 67 -6.50 -3.33 8.37
CA ILE A 67 -6.90 -2.07 8.98
C ILE A 67 -8.41 -1.87 8.83
N GLU A 68 -9.11 -1.69 9.94
CA GLU A 68 -10.54 -1.37 9.93
C GLU A 68 -10.78 0.12 9.70
N SER A 69 -11.75 0.44 8.88
CA SER A 69 -12.17 1.82 8.59
C SER A 69 -13.63 1.91 8.20
N THR A 70 -14.21 3.08 8.34
CA THR A 70 -15.59 3.35 7.92
C THR A 70 -15.63 4.04 6.56
N ASP A 71 -16.78 3.98 5.87
CA ASP A 71 -16.99 4.70 4.62
C ASP A 71 -16.73 6.21 4.78
N TYR A 72 -17.22 6.78 5.87
CA TYR A 72 -16.98 8.19 6.20
C TYR A 72 -15.49 8.52 6.34
N ALA A 73 -14.71 7.63 6.95
CA ALA A 73 -13.29 7.85 7.15
C ALA A 73 -12.48 7.78 5.85
N ILE A 74 -12.74 6.77 5.00
CA ILE A 74 -11.95 6.57 3.76
C ILE A 74 -12.31 7.56 2.65
N ASN A 75 -13.50 8.14 2.66
CA ASN A 75 -13.98 9.08 1.65
C ASN A 75 -13.87 10.55 2.06
N ARG A 76 -13.24 10.87 3.19
CA ARG A 76 -13.05 12.24 3.64
C ARG A 76 -12.17 13.04 2.68
N PRO A 77 -12.48 14.33 2.45
CA PRO A 77 -11.55 15.23 1.78
C PRO A 77 -10.21 15.33 2.53
N THR A 78 -9.12 15.48 1.79
CA THR A 78 -7.75 15.52 2.35
C THR A 78 -7.58 16.59 3.41
N GLU A 79 -8.23 17.74 3.26
CA GLU A 79 -8.16 18.87 4.20
C GLU A 79 -8.82 18.57 5.56
N ALA A 80 -9.76 17.63 5.58
CA ALA A 80 -10.49 17.23 6.79
C ALA A 80 -9.91 15.98 7.46
N MET A 81 -8.83 15.40 6.93
CA MET A 81 -8.22 14.19 7.46
C MET A 81 -7.54 14.46 8.81
N THR A 82 -7.84 13.63 9.79
CA THR A 82 -7.20 13.60 11.10
C THR A 82 -6.33 12.36 11.32
N ILE A 83 -6.37 11.43 10.37
CA ILE A 83 -5.60 10.18 10.35
C ILE A 83 -5.09 9.91 8.94
N VAL A 84 -4.01 9.14 8.81
CA VAL A 84 -3.35 8.92 7.53
C VAL A 84 -3.99 7.79 6.69
N ILE A 85 -4.80 6.93 7.30
CA ILE A 85 -5.38 5.76 6.63
C ILE A 85 -6.16 6.10 5.35
N PRO A 86 -7.06 7.11 5.35
CA PRO A 86 -7.73 7.53 4.12
C PRO A 86 -6.76 7.95 3.01
N LEU A 87 -5.67 8.62 3.38
CA LEU A 87 -4.66 9.06 2.43
C LEU A 87 -3.90 7.88 1.82
N LEU A 88 -3.53 6.88 2.63
CA LEU A 88 -2.92 5.64 2.14
C LEU A 88 -3.85 4.89 1.17
N TYR A 89 -5.16 4.88 1.46
CA TYR A 89 -6.16 4.31 0.56
C TYR A 89 -6.27 5.12 -0.75
N GLN A 90 -6.40 6.43 -0.67
CA GLN A 90 -6.55 7.31 -1.84
C GLN A 90 -5.29 7.34 -2.72
N THR A 91 -4.12 7.13 -2.15
CA THR A 91 -2.84 7.08 -2.88
C THR A 91 -2.48 5.67 -3.37
N GLY A 92 -3.30 4.67 -3.11
CA GLY A 92 -3.12 3.31 -3.63
C GLY A 92 -2.18 2.41 -2.82
N TYR A 93 -1.73 2.82 -1.64
CA TYR A 93 -1.00 1.93 -0.72
C TYR A 93 -1.90 0.91 -0.05
N LEU A 94 -3.17 1.26 0.16
CA LEU A 94 -4.19 0.37 0.70
C LEU A 94 -5.31 0.17 -0.30
N THR A 95 -5.99 -0.97 -0.19
CA THR A 95 -7.18 -1.30 -0.96
C THR A 95 -8.21 -1.99 -0.08
N ILE A 96 -9.46 -2.07 -0.53
CA ILE A 96 -10.53 -2.77 0.18
C ILE A 96 -10.30 -4.28 0.03
N LYS A 97 -10.17 -5.00 1.14
CA LYS A 97 -10.11 -6.47 1.17
C LYS A 97 -11.42 -7.10 1.55
N ASN A 98 -12.16 -6.48 2.44
CA ASN A 98 -13.44 -6.96 2.90
C ASN A 98 -14.36 -5.80 3.30
N TYR A 99 -15.64 -6.07 3.36
CA TYR A 99 -16.66 -5.15 3.87
C TYR A 99 -17.69 -5.94 4.68
N ASP A 100 -17.83 -5.60 5.95
CA ASP A 100 -18.86 -6.13 6.82
C ASP A 100 -20.12 -5.28 6.68
N ARG A 101 -21.18 -5.90 6.15
CA ARG A 101 -22.47 -5.23 5.90
C ARG A 101 -23.27 -4.99 7.18
N GLU A 102 -23.01 -5.73 8.25
CA GLU A 102 -23.71 -5.56 9.52
C GLU A 102 -23.15 -4.38 10.32
N SER A 103 -21.83 -4.25 10.37
CA SER A 103 -21.15 -3.17 11.08
C SER A 103 -20.81 -1.96 10.22
N TYR A 104 -20.94 -2.04 8.89
CA TYR A 104 -20.53 -1.03 7.91
C TYR A 104 -19.02 -0.71 7.98
N ILE A 105 -18.20 -1.73 8.27
CA ILE A 105 -16.75 -1.60 8.41
C ILE A 105 -16.04 -2.21 7.21
N TYR A 106 -15.13 -1.43 6.62
CA TYR A 106 -14.16 -1.89 5.63
C TYR A 106 -12.93 -2.47 6.30
N THR A 107 -12.39 -3.53 5.74
CA THR A 107 -11.04 -4.02 6.03
C THR A 107 -10.13 -3.63 4.88
N LEU A 108 -9.09 -2.86 5.18
CA LEU A 108 -8.10 -2.38 4.22
C LEU A 108 -6.79 -3.14 4.40
N SER A 109 -6.10 -3.42 3.29
CA SER A 109 -4.78 -4.04 3.28
C SER A 109 -3.97 -3.57 2.08
N ILE A 110 -2.66 -3.84 2.09
CA ILE A 110 -1.79 -3.64 0.93
C ILE A 110 -2.27 -4.54 -0.23
N PRO A 111 -2.43 -4.00 -1.46
CA PRO A 111 -3.07 -4.72 -2.56
C PRO A 111 -2.24 -5.88 -3.11
N ASN A 112 -0.91 -5.73 -3.20
CA ASN A 112 -0.06 -6.70 -3.88
C ASN A 112 1.42 -6.61 -3.44
N GLN A 113 2.26 -7.48 -4.03
CA GLN A 113 3.68 -7.55 -3.70
C GLN A 113 4.46 -6.29 -4.10
N GLU A 114 4.12 -5.67 -5.23
CA GLU A 114 4.79 -4.45 -5.69
C GLU A 114 4.61 -3.31 -4.69
N VAL A 115 3.37 -3.06 -4.25
CA VAL A 115 3.07 -2.02 -3.27
C VAL A 115 3.67 -2.34 -1.91
N ARG A 116 3.70 -3.62 -1.52
CA ARG A 116 4.33 -4.06 -0.27
C ARG A 116 5.83 -3.76 -0.23
N VAL A 117 6.54 -4.04 -1.31
CA VAL A 117 7.96 -3.70 -1.44
C VAL A 117 8.17 -2.19 -1.35
N GLY A 118 7.38 -1.42 -2.05
CA GLY A 118 7.55 0.02 -2.01
C GLY A 118 7.10 0.68 -0.72
N TYR A 119 6.16 0.12 -0.02
CA TYR A 119 5.86 0.53 1.34
C TYR A 119 7.09 0.35 2.24
N ALA A 120 7.72 -0.83 2.18
CA ALA A 120 8.88 -1.17 2.98
C ALA A 120 10.16 -0.42 2.56
N ASP A 121 10.42 -0.30 1.27
CA ASP A 121 11.68 0.24 0.75
C ASP A 121 11.63 1.75 0.45
N GLY A 122 10.44 2.28 0.19
CA GLY A 122 10.25 3.69 -0.15
C GLY A 122 9.62 4.51 0.98
N LEU A 123 8.40 4.14 1.39
CA LEU A 123 7.61 4.94 2.31
C LEU A 123 8.18 4.92 3.75
N LEU A 124 8.45 3.74 4.28
CA LEU A 124 8.92 3.60 5.67
C LEU A 124 10.27 4.27 5.92
N PRO A 125 11.32 4.09 5.10
CA PRO A 125 12.59 4.77 5.29
C PRO A 125 12.46 6.29 5.26
N SER A 126 11.67 6.81 4.31
CA SER A 126 11.42 8.25 4.20
C SER A 126 10.65 8.81 5.39
N TYR A 127 9.69 8.05 5.93
CA TYR A 127 8.93 8.44 7.12
C TYR A 127 9.79 8.43 8.39
N THR A 128 10.65 7.42 8.56
CA THR A 128 11.49 7.28 9.75
C THR A 128 12.75 8.15 9.72
N GLY A 129 13.07 8.77 8.56
CA GLY A 129 14.30 9.52 8.37
C GLY A 129 15.57 8.64 8.31
N LEU A 130 15.43 7.33 8.18
CA LEU A 130 16.52 6.37 8.09
C LEU A 130 17.03 6.27 6.63
N GLU A 131 17.49 7.37 6.09
CA GLU A 131 17.96 7.49 4.71
C GLU A 131 19.45 7.11 4.57
N GLY A 132 19.78 5.85 4.84
CA GLY A 132 21.12 5.33 4.58
C GLY A 132 21.04 3.94 3.94
N GLU A 133 21.77 3.70 2.84
CA GLU A 133 21.69 2.45 2.08
C GLU A 133 21.83 1.18 2.96
N ALA A 134 22.76 1.17 3.91
CA ALA A 134 22.98 0.04 4.80
C ALA A 134 21.84 -0.18 5.82
N VAL A 135 21.18 0.90 6.24
CA VAL A 135 20.06 0.85 7.19
C VAL A 135 18.79 0.46 6.45
N GLN A 136 18.58 0.95 5.24
CA GLN A 136 17.43 0.59 4.38
C GLN A 136 17.38 -0.90 4.10
N VAL A 137 18.48 -1.52 3.67
CA VAL A 137 18.54 -2.96 3.38
C VAL A 137 18.24 -3.79 4.61
N GLY A 138 18.82 -3.46 5.76
CA GLY A 138 18.61 -4.19 7.01
C GLY A 138 17.18 -4.07 7.53
N PHE A 139 16.57 -2.90 7.45
CA PHE A 139 15.20 -2.64 7.89
C PHE A 139 14.18 -3.27 6.95
N ALA A 140 14.34 -3.08 5.66
CA ALA A 140 13.47 -3.68 4.64
C ALA A 140 13.46 -5.20 4.71
N LEU A 141 14.63 -5.84 4.89
CA LEU A 141 14.72 -7.30 5.05
C LEU A 141 14.04 -7.80 6.33
N LYS A 142 14.21 -7.11 7.45
CA LYS A 142 13.54 -7.47 8.71
C LYS A 142 12.04 -7.31 8.59
N PHE A 143 11.58 -6.21 8.03
CA PHE A 143 10.18 -5.92 7.79
C PHE A 143 9.54 -6.93 6.82
N TRP A 144 10.22 -7.25 5.73
CA TRP A 144 9.81 -8.29 4.78
C TRP A 144 9.63 -9.66 5.44
N ARG A 145 10.58 -10.04 6.29
CA ARG A 145 10.51 -11.31 7.03
C ARG A 145 9.32 -11.32 8.00
N ALA A 146 9.11 -10.23 8.73
CA ALA A 146 7.97 -10.10 9.64
C ALA A 146 6.63 -10.20 8.90
N LEU A 147 6.48 -9.51 7.76
CA LEU A 147 5.27 -9.57 6.93
C LEU A 147 5.04 -10.96 6.29
N LYS A 148 6.11 -11.66 5.91
CA LYS A 148 6.00 -13.03 5.40
C LYS A 148 5.58 -14.03 6.48
N MET A 149 5.97 -13.81 7.71
CA MET A 149 5.64 -14.72 8.84
C MET A 149 4.20 -14.51 9.33
N SER A 150 3.56 -13.37 9.05
CA SER A 150 2.15 -13.10 9.38
C SER A 150 1.17 -13.49 8.27
N MET A 151 1.66 -14.01 7.17
CA MET A 151 0.87 -14.61 6.08
C MET A 151 0.97 -16.12 6.15
#